data_8449bed1da857507d1254282c3d030fa
#
_entry.id   8449bed1da857507d1254282c3d030fa
#
_cell.length_a   1.000
_cell.length_b   1.000
_cell.length_c   1.000
_cell.angle_alpha   90.00
_cell.angle_beta   90.00
_cell.angle_gamma   90.00
#
_symmetry.space_group_name_H-M   'P 1'
#
loop_
_entity.id
_entity.type
_entity.pdbx_description
1 polymer ?
#
loop_
_entity_poly.entity_id
_entity_poly.type
_entity_poly.pdbx_seq_one_letter_code
_entity_poly.pdbx_strand_id
1 'polypeptide(L)'
;MLNIVDVFSGAGGLTEGFRYKDYYNFICHIEMDKDACSSLELRNIYYYLKKENNLSPYFEYIQGKILRDDLYSIIPRDLTKDILNKEISKDTIPSIFEFIDQRLGDNELDGIIGGPPCQAYSTIGRANNKSKKSTDKRIYLYKHYLDFLDKYKPKFFVFENVKGLLSFKDLSGELLLPKIICEFDKCGYEIDYQIVDASNYGVVQKRERLILVGHRKDLVFDNSFFDCLAEYVEAAPTIKELFEDLPSIKSGGSSHKYRCDVSSQFVEKYIRKKDDILTQHAARPHNENDLKIYKLVLRAKKKGKNLRYIDIPEELQTHSNTTSFLDRYKALDYGSVSHTVVAHIAKDGHYYIHPDLRQNRSITVREAARIQGFPDDFYFEHSRTAAFKQIGNAVPPILSKKIAMAVIDFLRGEKGE
;
A
#
# COMPACT_ATOMS: atom_id res chain seq x y z
N MET A 1 -9.37 -13.12 19.57
CA MET A 1 -8.93 -12.15 18.54
C MET A 1 -7.97 -11.18 19.18
N LEU A 2 -6.92 -10.78 18.48
CA LEU A 2 -5.95 -9.78 18.95
C LEU A 2 -6.47 -8.38 18.65
N ASN A 3 -6.55 -7.53 19.66
CA ASN A 3 -6.92 -6.12 19.49
C ASN A 3 -5.74 -5.34 18.94
N ILE A 4 -5.93 -4.70 17.78
CA ILE A 4 -4.87 -3.95 17.09
C ILE A 4 -5.33 -2.55 16.69
N VAL A 5 -4.36 -1.64 16.59
CA VAL A 5 -4.52 -0.29 16.03
C VAL A 5 -3.65 -0.19 14.78
N ASP A 6 -4.21 0.38 13.71
CA ASP A 6 -3.48 0.70 12.48
C ASP A 6 -3.17 2.20 12.45
N VAL A 7 -1.90 2.56 12.59
CA VAL A 7 -1.42 3.95 12.59
C VAL A 7 -0.82 4.31 11.25
N PHE A 8 -1.11 5.49 10.74
CA PHE A 8 -0.77 5.91 9.37
C PHE A 8 -1.34 4.95 8.31
N SER A 9 -2.59 4.57 8.47
CA SER A 9 -3.25 3.45 7.79
C SER A 9 -3.28 3.58 6.26
N GLY A 10 -3.18 4.81 5.70
CA GLY A 10 -3.40 5.04 4.27
C GLY A 10 -4.78 4.54 3.86
N ALA A 11 -4.88 3.92 2.68
CA ALA A 11 -6.11 3.27 2.22
C ALA A 11 -6.30 1.84 2.78
N GLY A 12 -5.54 1.46 3.80
CA GLY A 12 -5.69 0.15 4.45
C GLY A 12 -4.98 -1.01 3.76
N GLY A 13 -3.81 -0.77 3.15
CA GLY A 13 -3.05 -1.86 2.54
C GLY A 13 -2.58 -2.90 3.57
N LEU A 14 -2.11 -2.47 4.76
CA LEU A 14 -1.84 -3.36 5.89
C LEU A 14 -3.12 -3.96 6.44
N THR A 15 -4.12 -3.13 6.72
CA THR A 15 -5.44 -3.56 7.20
C THR A 15 -6.03 -4.70 6.38
N GLU A 16 -5.98 -4.62 5.05
CA GLU A 16 -6.57 -5.62 4.16
C GLU A 16 -5.98 -7.02 4.37
N GLY A 17 -4.67 -7.10 4.60
CA GLY A 17 -4.02 -8.38 4.90
C GLY A 17 -4.33 -8.90 6.30
N PHE A 18 -4.40 -8.02 7.29
CA PHE A 18 -4.71 -8.38 8.68
C PHE A 18 -6.19 -8.74 8.91
N ARG A 19 -7.08 -8.47 7.97
CA ARG A 19 -8.48 -8.96 8.01
C ARG A 19 -8.62 -10.45 7.68
N TYR A 20 -7.51 -11.16 7.49
CA TYR A 20 -7.53 -12.59 7.18
C TYR A 20 -7.94 -13.44 8.39
N LYS A 21 -8.97 -14.26 8.21
CA LYS A 21 -9.44 -15.28 9.18
C LYS A 21 -9.84 -14.77 10.58
N ASP A 22 -10.27 -13.53 10.73
CA ASP A 22 -10.79 -12.98 12.01
C ASP A 22 -9.85 -13.19 13.22
N TYR A 23 -8.52 -13.24 12.97
CA TYR A 23 -7.54 -13.29 14.07
C TYR A 23 -7.39 -11.95 14.79
N TYR A 24 -7.70 -10.86 14.08
CA TYR A 24 -7.47 -9.50 14.53
C TYR A 24 -8.77 -8.71 14.62
N ASN A 25 -8.88 -7.93 15.68
CA ASN A 25 -9.94 -6.96 15.90
C ASN A 25 -9.35 -5.55 15.82
N PHE A 26 -9.77 -4.77 14.82
CA PHE A 26 -9.31 -3.39 14.65
C PHE A 26 -10.06 -2.48 15.61
N ILE A 27 -9.35 -1.89 16.58
CA ILE A 27 -9.89 -0.90 17.51
C ILE A 27 -10.08 0.44 16.81
N CYS A 28 -9.08 0.87 16.03
CA CYS A 28 -9.22 2.01 15.13
C CYS A 28 -8.13 2.05 14.05
N HIS A 29 -8.41 2.88 13.05
CA HIS A 29 -7.47 3.29 12.00
C HIS A 29 -7.23 4.79 12.13
N ILE A 30 -5.96 5.24 12.02
CA ILE A 30 -5.61 6.65 12.13
C ILE A 30 -4.94 7.09 10.82
N GLU A 31 -5.58 8.01 10.11
CA GLU A 31 -5.11 8.51 8.82
C GLU A 31 -5.49 10.00 8.64
N MET A 32 -4.57 10.80 8.13
CA MET A 32 -4.81 12.22 7.89
C MET A 32 -5.40 12.54 6.51
N ASP A 33 -5.18 11.67 5.52
CA ASP A 33 -5.67 11.86 4.15
C ASP A 33 -7.16 11.46 4.06
N LYS A 34 -8.02 12.44 3.82
CA LYS A 34 -9.48 12.23 3.74
C LYS A 34 -9.88 11.24 2.64
N ASP A 35 -9.16 11.26 1.51
CA ASP A 35 -9.48 10.35 0.40
C ASP A 35 -9.18 8.89 0.80
N ALA A 36 -8.11 8.68 1.56
CA ALA A 36 -7.75 7.37 2.10
C ALA A 36 -8.75 6.91 3.18
N CYS A 37 -9.15 7.80 4.10
CA CYS A 37 -10.19 7.49 5.08
C CYS A 37 -11.50 7.07 4.42
N SER A 38 -11.93 7.77 3.36
CA SER A 38 -13.15 7.42 2.64
C SER A 38 -13.08 6.02 2.01
N SER A 39 -11.91 5.61 1.51
CA SER A 39 -11.71 4.26 0.98
C SER A 39 -11.72 3.19 2.08
N LEU A 40 -11.16 3.49 3.27
CA LEU A 40 -11.23 2.63 4.45
C LEU A 40 -12.68 2.46 4.93
N GLU A 41 -13.46 3.54 5.02
CA GLU A 41 -14.87 3.51 5.39
C GLU A 41 -15.65 2.61 4.44
N LEU A 42 -15.47 2.81 3.13
CA LEU A 42 -16.13 1.99 2.12
C LEU A 42 -15.70 0.51 2.24
N ARG A 43 -14.43 0.25 2.61
CA ARG A 43 -13.95 -1.11 2.82
C ARG A 43 -14.55 -1.77 4.08
N ASN A 44 -14.78 -1.01 5.16
CA ASN A 44 -15.52 -1.49 6.33
C ASN A 44 -16.97 -1.86 5.95
N ILE A 45 -17.63 -1.02 5.15
CA ILE A 45 -18.98 -1.28 4.63
C ILE A 45 -19.01 -2.58 3.81
N TYR A 46 -18.02 -2.77 2.93
CA TYR A 46 -17.91 -4.01 2.14
C TYR A 46 -17.85 -5.25 3.04
N TYR A 47 -16.98 -5.25 4.07
CA TYR A 47 -16.84 -6.41 4.97
C TYR A 47 -18.10 -6.64 5.81
N TYR A 48 -18.75 -5.57 6.26
CA TYR A 48 -20.03 -5.67 6.95
C TYR A 48 -21.10 -6.32 6.06
N LEU A 49 -21.33 -5.78 4.86
CA LEU A 49 -22.31 -6.32 3.93
C LEU A 49 -21.99 -7.74 3.47
N LYS A 50 -20.71 -8.07 3.36
CA LYS A 50 -20.25 -9.43 3.05
C LYS A 50 -20.61 -10.41 4.17
N LYS A 51 -20.44 -10.02 5.42
CA LYS A 51 -20.84 -10.83 6.60
C LYS A 51 -22.36 -11.03 6.65
N GLU A 52 -23.11 -10.00 6.28
CA GLU A 52 -24.59 -10.07 6.16
C GLU A 52 -25.07 -10.79 4.89
N ASN A 53 -24.16 -11.33 4.03
CA ASN A 53 -24.48 -11.91 2.72
C ASN A 53 -25.30 -11.00 1.80
N ASN A 54 -25.08 -9.68 1.88
CA ASN A 54 -25.82 -8.66 1.11
C ASN A 54 -24.88 -7.65 0.45
N LEU A 55 -24.09 -8.07 -0.52
CA LEU A 55 -23.13 -7.21 -1.24
C LEU A 55 -23.77 -6.35 -2.35
N SER A 56 -25.08 -6.54 -2.69
CA SER A 56 -25.72 -5.80 -3.80
C SER A 56 -25.59 -4.28 -3.65
N PRO A 57 -25.89 -3.66 -2.48
CA PRO A 57 -25.76 -2.21 -2.33
C PRO A 57 -24.33 -1.70 -2.51
N TYR A 58 -23.33 -2.45 -2.08
CA TYR A 58 -21.93 -2.09 -2.32
C TYR A 58 -21.61 -2.06 -3.81
N PHE A 59 -22.01 -3.11 -4.56
CA PHE A 59 -21.79 -3.17 -6.00
C PHE A 59 -22.59 -2.12 -6.76
N GLU A 60 -23.79 -1.80 -6.33
CA GLU A 60 -24.59 -0.71 -6.90
C GLU A 60 -23.93 0.65 -6.70
N TYR A 61 -23.37 0.89 -5.52
CA TYR A 61 -22.62 2.12 -5.22
C TYR A 61 -21.38 2.27 -6.10
N ILE A 62 -20.51 1.27 -6.15
CA ILE A 62 -19.26 1.36 -6.95
C ILE A 62 -19.49 1.38 -8.46
N GLN A 63 -20.72 1.06 -8.90
CA GLN A 63 -21.19 1.25 -10.28
C GLN A 63 -21.85 2.62 -10.51
N GLY A 64 -22.01 3.44 -9.47
CA GLY A 64 -22.67 4.73 -9.55
C GLY A 64 -24.20 4.65 -9.73
N LYS A 65 -24.83 3.52 -9.36
CA LYS A 65 -26.30 3.33 -9.43
C LYS A 65 -27.04 3.91 -8.24
N ILE A 66 -26.39 3.98 -7.08
CA ILE A 66 -26.89 4.63 -5.86
C ILE A 66 -25.86 5.64 -5.37
N LEU A 67 -26.32 6.61 -4.58
CA LEU A 67 -25.46 7.62 -3.95
C LEU A 67 -24.81 7.09 -2.67
N ARG A 68 -23.79 7.80 -2.18
CA ARG A 68 -23.13 7.47 -0.92
C ARG A 68 -24.09 7.46 0.26
N ASP A 69 -24.97 8.45 0.33
CA ASP A 69 -25.96 8.58 1.41
C ASP A 69 -26.94 7.40 1.43
N ASP A 70 -27.32 6.88 0.25
CA ASP A 70 -28.16 5.68 0.15
C ASP A 70 -27.46 4.47 0.75
N LEU A 71 -26.16 4.24 0.40
CA LEU A 71 -25.36 3.17 0.96
C LEU A 71 -25.18 3.31 2.48
N TYR A 72 -24.93 4.53 2.96
CA TYR A 72 -24.72 4.80 4.39
C TYR A 72 -26.03 4.68 5.20
N SER A 73 -27.20 4.83 4.58
CA SER A 73 -28.50 4.70 5.25
C SER A 73 -28.82 3.26 5.68
N ILE A 74 -28.21 2.26 5.06
CA ILE A 74 -28.50 0.83 5.28
C ILE A 74 -27.49 0.12 6.19
N ILE A 75 -26.49 0.83 6.70
CA ILE A 75 -25.47 0.28 7.59
C ILE A 75 -25.59 0.86 9.01
N PRO A 76 -25.05 0.16 10.03
CA PRO A 76 -24.96 0.71 11.38
C PRO A 76 -24.16 2.01 11.42
N ARG A 77 -24.68 3.02 12.14
CA ARG A 77 -24.02 4.34 12.26
C ARG A 77 -22.61 4.31 12.84
N ASP A 78 -22.29 3.27 13.59
CA ASP A 78 -20.99 3.11 14.26
C ASP A 78 -19.96 2.37 13.42
N LEU A 79 -20.36 1.82 12.27
CA LEU A 79 -19.52 0.95 11.44
C LEU A 79 -18.24 1.63 10.92
N THR A 80 -18.31 2.93 10.69
CA THR A 80 -17.18 3.71 10.14
C THR A 80 -16.52 4.62 11.17
N LYS A 81 -17.00 4.61 12.41
CA LYS A 81 -16.46 5.44 13.51
C LYS A 81 -15.10 4.99 14.02
N ASP A 82 -14.62 3.81 13.64
CA ASP A 82 -13.27 3.32 13.94
C ASP A 82 -12.19 3.99 13.07
N ILE A 83 -12.57 4.82 12.09
CA ILE A 83 -11.64 5.53 11.24
C ILE A 83 -11.50 6.97 11.71
N LEU A 84 -10.34 7.29 12.27
CA LEU A 84 -9.99 8.62 12.73
C LEU A 84 -9.30 9.41 11.62
N ASN A 85 -10.00 10.35 11.01
CA ASN A 85 -9.37 11.30 10.09
C ASN A 85 -8.61 12.38 10.90
N LYS A 86 -7.41 12.02 11.38
CA LYS A 86 -6.54 12.91 12.16
C LYS A 86 -5.08 12.74 11.80
N GLU A 87 -4.34 13.85 11.78
CA GLU A 87 -2.87 13.82 11.79
C GLU A 87 -2.39 13.33 13.16
N ILE A 88 -1.41 12.42 13.18
CA ILE A 88 -0.74 12.02 14.42
C ILE A 88 0.31 13.07 14.74
N SER A 89 0.10 13.83 15.81
CA SER A 89 0.94 14.91 16.28
C SER A 89 0.86 15.04 17.80
N LYS A 90 1.79 15.80 18.40
CA LYS A 90 1.76 16.05 19.84
C LYS A 90 0.43 16.63 20.32
N ASP A 91 -0.23 17.44 19.50
CA ASP A 91 -1.47 18.13 19.87
C ASP A 91 -2.69 17.21 19.75
N THR A 92 -2.65 16.21 18.86
CA THR A 92 -3.79 15.31 18.58
C THR A 92 -3.72 13.97 19.33
N ILE A 93 -2.52 13.51 19.72
CA ILE A 93 -2.31 12.26 20.46
C ILE A 93 -3.22 12.11 21.69
N PRO A 94 -3.42 13.12 22.56
CA PRO A 94 -4.31 12.97 23.71
C PRO A 94 -5.73 12.55 23.30
N SER A 95 -6.31 13.20 22.29
CA SER A 95 -7.65 12.88 21.79
C SER A 95 -7.72 11.56 21.02
N ILE A 96 -6.61 11.11 20.43
CA ILE A 96 -6.52 9.79 19.78
C ILE A 96 -6.50 8.71 20.88
N PHE A 97 -5.73 8.90 21.94
CA PHE A 97 -5.67 7.96 23.06
C PHE A 97 -7.01 7.85 23.78
N GLU A 98 -7.67 8.98 24.06
CA GLU A 98 -9.03 8.96 24.63
C GLU A 98 -10.00 8.13 23.78
N PHE A 99 -9.93 8.27 22.45
CA PHE A 99 -10.76 7.49 21.53
C PHE A 99 -10.44 5.99 21.57
N ILE A 100 -9.15 5.63 21.61
CA ILE A 100 -8.73 4.23 21.71
C ILE A 100 -9.16 3.64 23.05
N ASP A 101 -8.95 4.36 24.15
CA ASP A 101 -9.32 3.92 25.50
C ASP A 101 -10.82 3.64 25.63
N GLN A 102 -11.67 4.54 25.05
CA GLN A 102 -13.12 4.36 25.03
C GLN A 102 -13.55 3.09 24.26
N ARG A 103 -12.81 2.72 23.20
CA ARG A 103 -13.13 1.54 22.39
C ARG A 103 -12.57 0.24 22.96
N LEU A 104 -11.43 0.30 23.61
CA LEU A 104 -10.84 -0.84 24.30
C LEU A 104 -11.66 -1.23 25.54
N GLY A 105 -12.22 -0.24 26.25
CA GLY A 105 -12.82 -0.48 27.57
C GLY A 105 -11.79 -1.11 28.50
N ASP A 106 -12.14 -2.26 29.08
CA ASP A 106 -11.26 -3.03 30.00
C ASP A 106 -10.31 -4.00 29.24
N ASN A 107 -10.31 -4.01 27.91
CA ASN A 107 -9.44 -4.90 27.14
C ASN A 107 -8.07 -4.28 26.93
N GLU A 108 -7.07 -5.13 26.71
CA GLU A 108 -5.73 -4.72 26.33
C GLU A 108 -5.58 -4.54 24.82
N LEU A 109 -4.65 -3.68 24.40
CA LEU A 109 -4.19 -3.58 23.03
C LEU A 109 -3.06 -4.59 22.81
N ASP A 110 -3.29 -5.58 21.95
CA ASP A 110 -2.32 -6.64 21.68
C ASP A 110 -1.24 -6.23 20.66
N GLY A 111 -1.58 -5.37 19.71
CA GLY A 111 -0.65 -5.00 18.65
C GLY A 111 -0.86 -3.62 18.03
N ILE A 112 0.22 -3.08 17.47
CA ILE A 112 0.19 -1.85 16.66
C ILE A 112 0.81 -2.18 15.32
N ILE A 113 0.11 -1.84 14.24
CA ILE A 113 0.63 -1.97 12.88
C ILE A 113 0.67 -0.60 12.22
N GLY A 114 1.52 -0.45 11.20
CA GLY A 114 1.61 0.77 10.40
C GLY A 114 3.03 1.23 10.16
N GLY A 115 3.17 2.37 9.53
CA GLY A 115 4.48 2.96 9.28
C GLY A 115 4.36 4.45 8.95
N PRO A 116 5.17 5.29 9.59
CA PRO A 116 5.13 6.72 9.34
C PRO A 116 5.51 7.05 7.89
N PRO A 117 4.99 8.16 7.33
CA PRO A 117 5.26 8.58 5.96
C PRO A 117 6.75 8.58 5.60
N CYS A 118 7.11 7.83 4.57
CA CYS A 118 8.50 7.60 4.14
C CYS A 118 9.10 8.75 3.29
N GLN A 119 8.36 9.82 3.02
CA GLN A 119 8.76 10.88 2.09
C GLN A 119 10.09 11.55 2.48
N ALA A 120 10.39 11.66 3.77
CA ALA A 120 11.65 12.22 4.26
C ALA A 120 12.85 11.27 3.97
N TYR A 121 12.64 9.96 3.98
CA TYR A 121 13.70 8.95 3.87
C TYR A 121 13.93 8.43 2.46
N SER A 122 12.94 8.59 1.56
CA SER A 122 13.04 8.09 0.19
C SER A 122 14.11 8.85 -0.61
N THR A 123 14.70 8.17 -1.62
CA THR A 123 15.75 8.76 -2.47
C THR A 123 15.26 10.01 -3.20
N ILE A 124 14.01 9.97 -3.70
CA ILE A 124 13.36 11.10 -4.37
C ILE A 124 13.05 12.21 -3.36
N GLY A 125 12.56 11.86 -2.17
CA GLY A 125 12.28 12.82 -1.11
C GLY A 125 13.55 13.53 -0.62
N ARG A 126 14.66 12.80 -0.47
CA ARG A 126 15.98 13.36 -0.11
C ARG A 126 16.50 14.36 -1.15
N ALA A 127 16.37 14.07 -2.43
CA ALA A 127 16.78 14.97 -3.50
C ALA A 127 16.00 16.28 -3.50
N ASN A 128 14.69 16.21 -3.25
CA ASN A 128 13.80 17.38 -3.22
C ASN A 128 13.90 18.20 -1.91
N ASN A 129 14.33 17.58 -0.81
CA ASN A 129 14.30 18.19 0.53
C ASN A 129 15.69 18.55 1.08
N LYS A 130 16.75 18.55 0.27
CA LYS A 130 18.10 18.92 0.74
C LYS A 130 18.16 20.25 1.49
N SER A 131 17.41 21.25 1.00
CA SER A 131 17.33 22.59 1.62
C SER A 131 16.32 22.70 2.77
N LYS A 132 15.41 21.70 2.94
CA LYS A 132 14.33 21.71 3.95
C LYS A 132 14.50 20.67 5.05
N LYS A 133 15.63 19.97 5.09
CA LYS A 133 15.86 18.87 6.03
C LYS A 133 15.71 19.30 7.49
N SER A 134 16.15 20.52 7.83
CA SER A 134 16.05 21.08 9.19
C SER A 134 14.61 21.38 9.65
N THR A 135 13.68 21.53 8.72
CA THR A 135 12.28 21.90 9.01
C THR A 135 11.30 20.73 8.75
N ASP A 136 11.77 19.60 8.21
CA ASP A 136 10.92 18.47 7.88
C ASP A 136 10.59 17.64 9.13
N LYS A 137 9.47 17.99 9.78
CA LYS A 137 8.96 17.29 10.97
C LYS A 137 8.70 15.79 10.73
N ARG A 138 8.51 15.36 9.47
CA ARG A 138 8.22 13.94 9.12
C ARG A 138 9.38 13.01 9.44
N ILE A 139 10.61 13.52 9.58
CA ILE A 139 11.79 12.73 9.97
C ILE A 139 11.59 12.08 11.35
N TYR A 140 10.83 12.72 12.24
CA TYR A 140 10.68 12.29 13.62
C TYR A 140 9.27 11.77 13.95
N LEU A 141 8.44 11.43 12.94
CA LEU A 141 7.11 10.85 13.18
C LEU A 141 7.16 9.49 13.87
N TYR A 142 8.28 8.77 13.78
CA TYR A 142 8.48 7.53 14.55
C TYR A 142 8.41 7.76 16.08
N LYS A 143 8.68 8.99 16.56
CA LYS A 143 8.54 9.32 17.98
C LYS A 143 7.10 9.22 18.46
N HIS A 144 6.16 9.60 17.60
CA HIS A 144 4.75 9.41 17.91
C HIS A 144 4.35 7.94 17.93
N TYR A 145 5.03 7.09 17.15
CA TYR A 145 4.86 5.65 17.26
C TYR A 145 5.29 5.14 18.66
N LEU A 146 6.40 5.68 19.19
CA LEU A 146 6.86 5.41 20.57
C LEU A 146 5.82 5.83 21.63
N ASP A 147 5.13 6.97 21.44
CA ASP A 147 4.08 7.41 22.36
C ASP A 147 2.98 6.36 22.52
N PHE A 148 2.60 5.67 21.42
CA PHE A 148 1.64 4.55 21.47
C PHE A 148 2.21 3.31 22.18
N LEU A 149 3.46 2.94 21.88
CA LEU A 149 4.12 1.80 22.52
C LEU A 149 4.27 2.02 24.03
N ASP A 150 4.62 3.23 24.44
CA ASP A 150 4.81 3.55 25.85
C ASP A 150 3.49 3.50 26.62
N LYS A 151 2.40 3.99 26.03
CA LYS A 151 1.08 4.01 26.68
C LYS A 151 0.46 2.63 26.77
N TYR A 152 0.42 1.89 25.64
CA TYR A 152 -0.39 0.66 25.57
C TYR A 152 0.39 -0.62 25.82
N LYS A 153 1.73 -0.59 25.75
CA LYS A 153 2.60 -1.76 25.96
C LYS A 153 2.12 -3.01 25.20
N PRO A 154 1.76 -2.90 23.87
CA PRO A 154 1.25 -4.05 23.14
C PRO A 154 2.27 -5.21 23.11
N LYS A 155 1.78 -6.43 22.92
CA LYS A 155 2.65 -7.63 22.83
C LYS A 155 3.61 -7.55 21.65
N PHE A 156 3.14 -6.99 20.52
CA PHE A 156 3.92 -6.84 19.30
C PHE A 156 3.61 -5.54 18.57
N PHE A 157 4.51 -5.16 17.68
CA PHE A 157 4.21 -4.15 16.67
C PHE A 157 4.86 -4.48 15.31
N VAL A 158 4.28 -3.98 14.24
CA VAL A 158 4.82 -4.06 12.88
C VAL A 158 4.99 -2.64 12.33
N PHE A 159 6.25 -2.27 12.05
CA PHE A 159 6.62 -0.95 11.56
C PHE A 159 7.19 -1.08 10.15
N GLU A 160 6.49 -0.55 9.14
CA GLU A 160 6.93 -0.56 7.74
C GLU A 160 7.56 0.77 7.34
N ASN A 161 8.63 0.69 6.56
CA ASN A 161 9.22 1.86 5.94
C ASN A 161 9.99 1.52 4.65
N VAL A 162 10.51 2.54 3.97
CA VAL A 162 11.33 2.36 2.77
C VAL A 162 12.76 1.92 3.12
N LYS A 163 13.38 1.13 2.26
CA LYS A 163 14.80 0.74 2.34
C LYS A 163 15.74 1.92 2.55
N GLY A 164 15.36 3.11 2.07
CA GLY A 164 16.13 4.34 2.26
C GLY A 164 16.44 4.68 3.72
N LEU A 165 15.62 4.24 4.69
CA LEU A 165 15.86 4.48 6.11
C LEU A 165 17.18 3.89 6.60
N LEU A 166 17.65 2.77 6.03
CA LEU A 166 18.95 2.15 6.35
C LEU A 166 20.14 3.10 6.21
N SER A 167 20.09 4.00 5.22
CA SER A 167 21.19 4.91 4.90
C SER A 167 20.85 6.38 5.19
N PHE A 168 19.69 6.63 5.80
CA PHE A 168 19.27 7.99 6.12
C PHE A 168 20.03 8.49 7.35
N LYS A 169 20.65 9.68 7.20
CA LYS A 169 21.30 10.39 8.29
C LYS A 169 20.40 11.54 8.74
N ASP A 170 20.19 11.67 10.03
CA ASP A 170 19.43 12.75 10.62
C ASP A 170 20.15 14.12 10.58
N LEU A 171 19.68 15.09 11.33
CA LEU A 171 20.27 16.43 11.39
C LEU A 171 21.65 16.44 12.06
N SER A 172 21.94 15.48 12.95
CA SER A 172 23.26 15.34 13.59
C SER A 172 24.29 14.69 12.68
N GLY A 173 23.87 14.16 11.51
CA GLY A 173 24.73 13.43 10.58
C GLY A 173 24.88 11.93 10.89
N GLU A 174 24.21 11.44 11.92
CA GLU A 174 24.22 10.02 12.32
C GLU A 174 23.11 9.24 11.63
N LEU A 175 23.29 7.92 11.50
CA LEU A 175 22.27 7.02 10.96
C LEU A 175 21.03 7.01 11.86
N LEU A 176 19.85 7.20 11.26
CA LEU A 176 18.60 7.29 12.01
C LEU A 176 18.09 5.93 12.49
N LEU A 177 18.25 4.85 11.71
CA LEU A 177 17.72 3.53 12.08
C LEU A 177 18.28 3.00 13.40
N PRO A 178 19.62 3.04 13.69
CA PRO A 178 20.13 2.63 14.99
C PRO A 178 19.53 3.42 16.17
N LYS A 179 19.23 4.73 15.97
CA LYS A 179 18.57 5.55 16.99
C LYS A 179 17.14 5.07 17.24
N ILE A 180 16.39 4.81 16.16
CA ILE A 180 15.02 4.28 16.25
C ILE A 180 15.01 2.95 17.04
N ILE A 181 15.91 2.02 16.69
CA ILE A 181 16.03 0.72 17.37
C ILE A 181 16.35 0.93 18.86
N CYS A 182 17.31 1.80 19.18
CA CYS A 182 17.67 2.10 20.57
C CYS A 182 16.49 2.70 21.36
N GLU A 183 15.68 3.57 20.74
CA GLU A 183 14.51 4.16 21.40
C GLU A 183 13.39 3.11 21.63
N PHE A 184 13.14 2.19 20.68
CA PHE A 184 12.24 1.06 20.86
C PHE A 184 12.73 0.09 21.94
N ASP A 185 14.04 -0.20 21.97
CA ASP A 185 14.66 -1.05 23.01
C ASP A 185 14.46 -0.46 24.41
N LYS A 186 14.61 0.86 24.57
CA LYS A 186 14.34 1.57 25.82
C LYS A 186 12.88 1.54 26.24
N CYS A 187 11.95 1.45 25.28
CA CYS A 187 10.53 1.26 25.55
C CYS A 187 10.17 -0.17 26.00
N GLY A 188 11.15 -1.08 26.07
CA GLY A 188 10.95 -2.45 26.54
C GLY A 188 10.68 -3.46 25.42
N TYR A 189 11.08 -3.17 24.17
CA TYR A 189 10.89 -4.06 23.04
C TYR A 189 12.20 -4.63 22.50
N GLU A 190 12.19 -5.90 22.19
CA GLU A 190 13.20 -6.53 21.32
C GLU A 190 12.81 -6.35 19.87
N ILE A 191 13.76 -5.98 19.00
CA ILE A 191 13.51 -5.57 17.63
C ILE A 191 14.24 -6.48 16.66
N ASP A 192 13.48 -7.08 15.75
CA ASP A 192 14.00 -7.76 14.57
C ASP A 192 13.62 -6.96 13.31
N TYR A 193 14.49 -6.93 12.28
CA TYR A 193 14.20 -6.21 11.05
C TYR A 193 14.88 -6.80 9.81
N GLN A 194 14.19 -6.74 8.69
CA GLN A 194 14.72 -7.16 7.39
C GLN A 194 14.23 -6.26 6.25
N ILE A 195 15.00 -6.29 5.14
CA ILE A 195 14.51 -5.81 3.85
C ILE A 195 13.74 -6.94 3.18
N VAL A 196 12.44 -6.75 3.05
CA VAL A 196 11.52 -7.69 2.42
C VAL A 196 11.20 -7.22 1.00
N ASP A 197 11.49 -8.05 -0.01
CA ASP A 197 11.00 -7.82 -1.38
C ASP A 197 9.62 -8.47 -1.53
N ALA A 198 8.60 -7.65 -1.74
CA ALA A 198 7.22 -8.09 -1.88
C ALA A 198 7.02 -9.11 -3.03
N SER A 199 7.90 -9.10 -4.06
CA SER A 199 7.81 -10.05 -5.16
C SER A 199 8.09 -11.51 -4.73
N ASN A 200 8.79 -11.73 -3.62
CA ASN A 200 9.01 -13.04 -3.04
C ASN A 200 7.78 -13.58 -2.28
N TYR A 201 6.75 -12.76 -2.12
CA TYR A 201 5.51 -13.08 -1.40
C TYR A 201 4.26 -12.96 -2.27
N GLY A 202 4.41 -13.16 -3.59
CA GLY A 202 3.31 -13.17 -4.54
C GLY A 202 2.89 -11.80 -5.08
N VAL A 203 3.54 -10.70 -4.69
CA VAL A 203 3.19 -9.36 -5.22
C VAL A 203 3.82 -9.15 -6.60
N VAL A 204 3.03 -8.70 -7.60
CA VAL A 204 3.48 -8.59 -8.99
C VAL A 204 4.31 -7.32 -9.22
N GLN A 205 5.16 -6.98 -8.24
CA GLN A 205 6.14 -5.88 -8.36
C GLN A 205 7.36 -6.11 -7.48
N LYS A 206 8.53 -5.69 -7.97
CA LYS A 206 9.72 -5.54 -7.14
C LYS A 206 9.54 -4.34 -6.22
N ARG A 207 9.28 -4.61 -4.93
CA ARG A 207 9.06 -3.58 -3.92
C ARG A 207 9.77 -3.98 -2.64
N GLU A 208 10.96 -3.44 -2.45
CA GLU A 208 11.73 -3.63 -1.22
C GLU A 208 11.24 -2.68 -0.12
N ARG A 209 10.95 -3.24 1.05
CA ARG A 209 10.55 -2.50 2.24
C ARG A 209 11.34 -2.97 3.45
N LEU A 210 11.69 -2.02 4.29
CA LEU A 210 12.19 -2.30 5.61
C LEU A 210 11.00 -2.61 6.51
N ILE A 211 10.96 -3.83 7.02
CA ILE A 211 9.97 -4.27 8.01
C ILE A 211 10.71 -4.43 9.33
N LEU A 212 10.26 -3.70 10.36
CA LEU A 212 10.67 -3.92 11.75
C LEU A 212 9.50 -4.57 12.47
N VAL A 213 9.80 -5.61 13.23
CA VAL A 213 8.85 -6.21 14.16
C VAL A 213 9.44 -6.14 15.54
N GLY A 214 8.70 -5.61 16.49
CA GLY A 214 9.08 -5.58 17.88
C GLY A 214 8.11 -6.41 18.72
N HIS A 215 8.64 -7.09 19.72
CA HIS A 215 7.85 -7.73 20.78
C HIS A 215 8.36 -7.30 22.16
N ARG A 216 7.48 -7.35 23.16
CA ARG A 216 7.88 -7.03 24.53
C ARG A 216 8.96 -8.00 25.01
N LYS A 217 9.95 -7.48 25.74
CA LYS A 217 11.09 -8.25 26.25
C LYS A 217 10.74 -9.29 27.32
N ASP A 218 9.57 -9.15 27.95
CA ASP A 218 9.03 -10.13 28.93
C ASP A 218 8.41 -11.36 28.24
N LEU A 219 8.25 -11.33 26.91
CA LEU A 219 7.74 -12.45 26.12
C LEU A 219 8.92 -13.16 25.41
N VAL A 220 9.00 -14.47 25.56
CA VAL A 220 10.05 -15.28 24.95
C VAL A 220 9.44 -16.16 23.87
N PHE A 221 10.05 -16.19 22.69
CA PHE A 221 9.59 -16.93 21.53
C PHE A 221 10.65 -17.95 21.06
N ASP A 222 10.19 -19.06 20.46
CA ASP A 222 11.08 -20.12 19.96
C ASP A 222 11.78 -19.73 18.63
N ASN A 223 11.08 -18.99 17.76
CA ASN A 223 11.56 -18.61 16.44
C ASN A 223 11.56 -17.09 16.30
N SER A 224 12.36 -16.56 15.35
CA SER A 224 12.22 -15.16 14.98
C SER A 224 10.94 -14.95 14.12
N PHE A 225 10.44 -13.71 14.11
CA PHE A 225 9.34 -13.37 13.23
C PHE A 225 9.66 -13.65 11.74
N PHE A 226 10.91 -13.40 11.32
CA PHE A 226 11.29 -13.57 9.92
C PHE A 226 11.46 -15.04 9.52
N ASP A 227 11.74 -15.94 10.46
CA ASP A 227 11.67 -17.39 10.21
C ASP A 227 10.23 -17.81 9.92
N CYS A 228 9.26 -17.33 10.73
CA CYS A 228 7.84 -17.55 10.46
C CYS A 228 7.41 -16.94 9.12
N LEU A 229 7.89 -15.74 8.78
CA LEU A 229 7.54 -15.10 7.49
C LEU A 229 8.12 -15.86 6.29
N ALA A 230 9.29 -16.47 6.42
CA ALA A 230 9.94 -17.23 5.35
C ALA A 230 9.11 -18.43 4.89
N GLU A 231 8.28 -19.02 5.76
CA GLU A 231 7.36 -20.11 5.42
C GLU A 231 6.26 -19.69 4.43
N TYR A 232 6.04 -18.39 4.25
CA TYR A 232 5.01 -17.83 3.37
C TYR A 232 5.53 -17.31 2.03
N VAL A 233 6.76 -17.64 1.66
CA VAL A 233 7.33 -17.32 0.34
C VAL A 233 6.47 -17.92 -0.77
N GLU A 234 6.10 -17.11 -1.74
CA GLU A 234 5.26 -17.49 -2.88
C GLU A 234 5.71 -16.72 -4.12
N ALA A 235 5.94 -17.43 -5.22
CA ALA A 235 6.36 -16.80 -6.47
C ALA A 235 5.25 -15.91 -7.05
N ALA A 236 5.60 -14.71 -7.46
CA ALA A 236 4.68 -13.81 -8.12
C ALA A 236 4.46 -14.21 -9.59
N PRO A 237 3.22 -14.13 -10.13
CA PRO A 237 2.97 -14.30 -11.54
C PRO A 237 3.52 -13.13 -12.36
N THR A 238 3.42 -13.24 -13.67
CA THR A 238 3.82 -12.16 -14.59
C THR A 238 2.72 -11.11 -14.77
N ILE A 239 3.07 -9.92 -15.26
CA ILE A 239 2.10 -8.90 -15.70
C ILE A 239 1.14 -9.45 -16.74
N LYS A 240 1.59 -10.35 -17.62
CA LYS A 240 0.73 -10.97 -18.63
C LYS A 240 -0.41 -11.75 -17.98
N GLU A 241 -0.08 -12.58 -17.02
CA GLU A 241 -1.05 -13.38 -16.28
C GLU A 241 -2.00 -12.51 -15.46
N LEU A 242 -1.45 -11.49 -14.77
CA LEU A 242 -2.23 -10.57 -13.95
C LEU A 242 -3.28 -9.76 -14.74
N PHE A 243 -3.01 -9.47 -16.02
CA PHE A 243 -3.87 -8.65 -16.88
C PHE A 243 -4.67 -9.46 -17.90
N GLU A 244 -4.60 -10.78 -17.88
CA GLU A 244 -5.15 -11.63 -18.94
C GLU A 244 -6.64 -11.42 -19.14
N ASP A 245 -7.41 -11.28 -18.07
CA ASP A 245 -8.86 -11.13 -18.09
C ASP A 245 -9.34 -9.67 -18.24
N LEU A 246 -8.41 -8.70 -18.24
CA LEU A 246 -8.75 -7.30 -18.44
C LEU A 246 -8.97 -6.97 -19.93
N PRO A 247 -9.98 -6.16 -20.26
CA PRO A 247 -10.24 -5.76 -21.63
C PRO A 247 -9.16 -4.79 -22.16
N SER A 248 -8.87 -4.90 -23.43
CA SER A 248 -7.98 -3.95 -24.12
C SER A 248 -8.68 -2.62 -24.35
N ILE A 249 -8.10 -1.53 -23.85
CA ILE A 249 -8.57 -0.15 -24.03
C ILE A 249 -7.44 0.74 -24.52
N LYS A 250 -7.79 1.78 -25.27
CA LYS A 250 -6.84 2.81 -25.73
C LYS A 250 -6.74 3.97 -24.75
N SER A 251 -5.80 4.88 -24.99
CA SER A 251 -5.71 6.16 -24.27
C SER A 251 -7.07 6.88 -24.25
N GLY A 252 -7.53 7.30 -23.07
CA GLY A 252 -8.84 7.92 -22.86
C GLY A 252 -10.04 6.96 -22.86
N GLY A 253 -9.84 5.68 -23.19
CA GLY A 253 -10.90 4.66 -23.19
C GLY A 253 -11.16 4.06 -21.80
N SER A 254 -12.32 3.41 -21.64
CA SER A 254 -12.71 2.69 -20.42
C SER A 254 -13.48 1.42 -20.75
N SER A 255 -13.56 0.53 -19.77
CA SER A 255 -14.42 -0.66 -19.80
C SER A 255 -14.87 -1.02 -18.40
N HIS A 256 -16.11 -1.54 -18.31
CA HIS A 256 -16.75 -2.02 -17.08
C HIS A 256 -17.04 -3.53 -17.12
N LYS A 257 -16.54 -4.24 -18.14
CA LYS A 257 -16.73 -5.69 -18.30
C LYS A 257 -15.38 -6.36 -18.49
N TYR A 258 -15.16 -7.44 -17.79
CA TYR A 258 -14.01 -8.31 -18.03
C TYR A 258 -14.06 -8.91 -19.43
N ARG A 259 -12.90 -9.25 -19.98
CA ARG A 259 -12.77 -9.85 -21.31
C ARG A 259 -13.15 -11.33 -21.32
N CYS A 260 -12.82 -12.03 -20.24
CA CYS A 260 -13.03 -13.46 -20.08
C CYS A 260 -13.10 -13.82 -18.58
N ASP A 261 -13.43 -15.06 -18.30
CA ASP A 261 -13.32 -15.63 -16.96
C ASP A 261 -11.84 -15.74 -16.54
N VAL A 262 -11.61 -15.85 -15.23
CA VAL A 262 -10.28 -16.02 -14.68
C VAL A 262 -9.75 -17.40 -15.04
N SER A 263 -8.56 -17.47 -15.62
CA SER A 263 -7.85 -18.73 -15.91
C SER A 263 -6.71 -18.99 -14.93
N SER A 264 -6.17 -17.94 -14.29
CA SER A 264 -5.07 -18.02 -13.35
C SER A 264 -5.57 -18.33 -11.93
N GLN A 265 -5.07 -19.42 -11.34
CA GLN A 265 -5.31 -19.74 -9.92
C GLN A 265 -4.84 -18.62 -8.98
N PHE A 266 -3.76 -17.91 -9.33
CA PHE A 266 -3.27 -16.78 -8.55
C PHE A 266 -4.26 -15.62 -8.57
N VAL A 267 -4.75 -15.25 -9.76
CA VAL A 267 -5.72 -14.14 -9.92
C VAL A 267 -7.01 -14.48 -9.17
N GLU A 268 -7.50 -15.71 -9.26
CA GLU A 268 -8.67 -16.17 -8.52
C GLU A 268 -8.46 -16.17 -7.00
N LYS A 269 -7.28 -16.57 -6.54
CA LYS A 269 -6.94 -16.64 -5.12
C LYS A 269 -6.87 -15.26 -4.47
N TYR A 270 -6.27 -14.25 -5.14
CA TYR A 270 -5.90 -13.00 -4.52
C TYR A 270 -6.57 -11.76 -5.10
N ILE A 271 -6.97 -11.78 -6.37
CA ILE A 271 -7.31 -10.57 -7.12
C ILE A 271 -8.78 -10.50 -7.46
N ARG A 272 -9.34 -11.51 -8.16
CA ARG A 272 -10.69 -11.44 -8.70
C ARG A 272 -11.50 -12.68 -8.31
N LYS A 273 -12.65 -12.44 -7.70
CA LYS A 273 -13.67 -13.47 -7.46
C LYS A 273 -14.67 -13.51 -8.62
N LYS A 274 -15.40 -14.63 -8.72
CA LYS A 274 -16.34 -14.88 -9.83
C LYS A 274 -17.38 -13.76 -10.00
N ASP A 275 -17.86 -13.21 -8.89
CA ASP A 275 -18.94 -12.22 -8.88
C ASP A 275 -18.43 -10.76 -8.83
N ASP A 276 -17.11 -10.55 -8.91
CA ASP A 276 -16.53 -9.22 -8.90
C ASP A 276 -16.88 -8.43 -10.15
N ILE A 277 -17.01 -7.13 -9.97
CA ILE A 277 -17.33 -6.17 -11.01
C ILE A 277 -16.09 -5.39 -11.40
N LEU A 278 -15.84 -5.24 -12.70
CA LEU A 278 -14.73 -4.42 -13.18
C LEU A 278 -15.03 -2.94 -12.98
N THR A 279 -14.29 -2.30 -12.08
CA THR A 279 -14.34 -0.87 -11.82
C THR A 279 -12.97 -0.23 -12.02
N GLN A 280 -12.93 1.09 -12.21
CA GLN A 280 -11.69 1.89 -12.28
C GLN A 280 -10.72 1.45 -13.40
N HIS A 281 -11.23 0.73 -14.41
CA HIS A 281 -10.46 0.39 -15.61
C HIS A 281 -10.70 1.43 -16.72
N ALA A 282 -10.24 2.66 -16.44
CA ALA A 282 -10.32 3.81 -17.33
C ALA A 282 -8.91 4.40 -17.55
N ALA A 283 -8.49 4.48 -18.80
CA ALA A 283 -7.19 5.00 -19.18
C ALA A 283 -7.16 6.53 -19.15
N ARG A 284 -6.04 7.08 -18.69
CA ARG A 284 -5.75 8.51 -18.82
C ARG A 284 -5.72 8.89 -20.30
N PRO A 285 -6.33 10.00 -20.71
CA PRO A 285 -6.06 10.58 -22.03
C PRO A 285 -4.63 11.13 -22.06
N HIS A 286 -3.88 10.78 -23.11
CA HIS A 286 -2.55 11.30 -23.37
C HIS A 286 -2.55 12.13 -24.65
N ASN A 287 -1.71 13.15 -24.71
CA ASN A 287 -1.53 13.95 -25.91
C ASN A 287 -0.76 13.16 -27.00
N GLU A 288 -0.77 13.68 -28.23
CA GLU A 288 -0.13 12.98 -29.36
C GLU A 288 1.38 12.77 -29.18
N ASN A 289 2.08 13.74 -28.57
CA ASN A 289 3.51 13.61 -28.32
C ASN A 289 3.81 12.48 -27.34
N ASP A 290 3.06 12.39 -26.23
CA ASP A 290 3.19 11.27 -25.30
C ASP A 290 2.96 9.93 -26.00
N LEU A 291 1.92 9.83 -26.84
CA LEU A 291 1.60 8.61 -27.58
C LEU A 291 2.70 8.22 -28.60
N LYS A 292 3.36 9.21 -29.23
CA LYS A 292 4.53 8.96 -30.10
C LYS A 292 5.71 8.43 -29.26
N ILE A 293 6.01 9.06 -28.12
CA ILE A 293 7.09 8.63 -27.21
C ILE A 293 6.80 7.20 -26.70
N TYR A 294 5.58 6.91 -26.27
CA TYR A 294 5.21 5.57 -25.79
C TYR A 294 5.44 4.48 -26.86
N LYS A 295 5.12 4.76 -28.12
CA LYS A 295 5.43 3.84 -29.23
C LYS A 295 6.93 3.59 -29.37
N LEU A 296 7.76 4.62 -29.22
CA LEU A 296 9.23 4.48 -29.28
C LEU A 296 9.73 3.62 -28.11
N VAL A 297 9.28 3.92 -26.89
CA VAL A 297 9.64 3.18 -25.67
C VAL A 297 9.25 1.71 -25.80
N LEU A 298 8.01 1.42 -26.24
CA LEU A 298 7.52 0.05 -26.42
C LEU A 298 8.28 -0.71 -27.52
N ARG A 299 8.64 -0.05 -28.62
CA ARG A 299 9.47 -0.65 -29.69
C ARG A 299 10.89 -0.96 -29.21
N ALA A 300 11.49 -0.05 -28.43
CA ALA A 300 12.79 -0.28 -27.81
C ALA A 300 12.74 -1.46 -26.80
N LYS A 301 11.69 -1.49 -25.96
CA LYS A 301 11.47 -2.55 -24.99
C LYS A 301 11.36 -3.93 -25.63
N LYS A 302 10.65 -4.06 -26.76
CA LYS A 302 10.56 -5.30 -27.55
C LYS A 302 11.91 -5.79 -28.07
N LYS A 303 12.89 -4.88 -28.23
CA LYS A 303 14.28 -5.18 -28.61
C LYS A 303 15.20 -5.39 -27.40
N GLY A 304 14.64 -5.52 -26.18
CA GLY A 304 15.40 -5.68 -24.93
C GLY A 304 16.08 -4.41 -24.43
N LYS A 305 15.73 -3.22 -24.95
CA LYS A 305 16.34 -1.94 -24.59
C LYS A 305 15.38 -1.06 -23.81
N ASN A 306 15.89 -0.37 -22.78
CA ASN A 306 15.17 0.72 -22.10
C ASN A 306 15.62 2.04 -22.76
N LEU A 307 14.67 2.77 -23.35
CA LEU A 307 14.94 4.06 -23.97
C LEU A 307 15.16 5.13 -22.89
N ARG A 308 16.27 5.87 -22.95
CA ARG A 308 16.50 7.01 -22.07
C ARG A 308 15.90 8.27 -22.69
N TYR A 309 15.59 9.26 -21.88
CA TYR A 309 14.97 10.51 -22.36
C TYR A 309 15.82 11.22 -23.44
N ILE A 310 17.14 11.20 -23.31
CA ILE A 310 18.06 11.77 -24.29
C ILE A 310 18.13 11.01 -25.63
N ASP A 311 17.63 9.77 -25.65
CA ASP A 311 17.59 8.95 -26.88
C ASP A 311 16.26 9.17 -27.65
N ILE A 312 15.35 10.01 -27.14
CA ILE A 312 14.10 10.42 -27.80
C ILE A 312 14.42 11.55 -28.79
N PRO A 313 13.79 11.58 -29.98
CA PRO A 313 13.95 12.68 -30.94
C PRO A 313 13.72 14.06 -30.28
N GLU A 314 14.58 15.03 -30.59
CA GLU A 314 14.56 16.36 -29.93
C GLU A 314 13.19 17.05 -30.02
N GLU A 315 12.51 16.91 -31.17
CA GLU A 315 11.18 17.48 -31.40
C GLU A 315 10.08 16.92 -30.46
N LEU A 316 10.34 15.77 -29.80
CA LEU A 316 9.46 15.17 -28.83
C LEU A 316 9.90 15.43 -27.37
N GLN A 317 11.09 16.02 -27.17
CA GLN A 317 11.59 16.32 -25.84
C GLN A 317 10.94 17.62 -25.30
N THR A 318 10.06 17.49 -24.33
CA THR A 318 9.31 18.61 -23.72
C THR A 318 9.92 19.12 -22.41
N HIS A 319 10.90 18.39 -21.83
CA HIS A 319 11.53 18.76 -20.57
C HIS A 319 12.93 19.31 -20.77
N SER A 320 13.24 20.40 -20.10
CA SER A 320 14.57 21.02 -20.13
C SER A 320 15.67 20.22 -19.43
N ASN A 321 15.30 19.35 -18.48
CA ASN A 321 16.27 18.51 -17.77
C ASN A 321 16.63 17.26 -18.59
N THR A 322 17.84 17.25 -19.13
CA THR A 322 18.40 16.15 -19.91
C THR A 322 19.56 15.43 -19.21
N THR A 323 19.84 15.76 -17.95
CA THR A 323 20.96 15.19 -17.18
C THR A 323 20.51 14.22 -16.08
N SER A 324 19.29 14.37 -15.57
CA SER A 324 18.73 13.51 -14.53
C SER A 324 17.34 13.01 -14.89
N PHE A 325 16.88 11.93 -14.23
CA PHE A 325 15.61 11.26 -14.53
C PHE A 325 15.48 10.84 -16.01
N LEU A 326 16.55 10.27 -16.55
CA LEU A 326 16.60 9.85 -17.95
C LEU A 326 15.66 8.68 -18.27
N ASP A 327 15.21 7.95 -17.28
CA ASP A 327 14.28 6.81 -17.35
C ASP A 327 12.81 7.19 -17.12
N ARG A 328 12.45 8.49 -17.28
CA ARG A 328 11.10 9.02 -17.02
C ARG A 328 9.97 8.37 -17.83
N TYR A 329 10.27 7.81 -18.98
CA TYR A 329 9.36 7.01 -19.80
C TYR A 329 9.74 5.54 -19.71
N LYS A 330 8.92 4.74 -19.02
CA LYS A 330 9.21 3.32 -18.80
C LYS A 330 8.00 2.46 -19.05
N ALA A 331 8.19 1.41 -19.84
CA ALA A 331 7.14 0.43 -20.08
C ALA A 331 7.26 -0.75 -19.11
N LEU A 332 6.11 -1.28 -18.72
CA LEU A 332 6.02 -2.59 -18.08
C LEU A 332 6.44 -3.69 -19.06
N ASP A 333 6.67 -4.89 -18.54
CA ASP A 333 7.01 -6.06 -19.33
C ASP A 333 6.01 -7.18 -19.03
N TYR A 334 5.41 -7.75 -20.08
CA TYR A 334 4.48 -8.86 -19.91
C TYR A 334 5.11 -10.11 -19.29
N GLY A 335 6.39 -10.35 -19.53
CA GLY A 335 7.11 -11.55 -19.10
C GLY A 335 7.72 -11.44 -17.69
N SER A 336 7.49 -10.34 -16.97
CA SER A 336 8.09 -10.11 -15.64
C SER A 336 7.10 -9.47 -14.68
N VAL A 337 7.53 -9.29 -13.42
CA VAL A 337 6.84 -8.43 -12.46
C VAL A 337 7.13 -6.95 -12.77
N SER A 338 6.28 -6.04 -12.28
CA SER A 338 6.46 -4.60 -12.40
C SER A 338 7.63 -4.08 -11.56
N HIS A 339 8.17 -2.93 -11.93
CA HIS A 339 8.91 -2.11 -10.99
C HIS A 339 7.97 -1.47 -9.96
N THR A 340 8.53 -0.94 -8.86
CA THR A 340 7.75 -0.42 -7.73
C THR A 340 6.74 0.65 -8.15
N VAL A 341 5.46 0.42 -7.87
CA VAL A 341 4.40 1.43 -8.01
C VAL A 341 4.50 2.42 -6.85
N VAL A 342 4.68 3.70 -7.19
CA VAL A 342 4.80 4.79 -6.22
C VAL A 342 3.76 5.88 -6.48
N ALA A 343 3.43 6.70 -5.47
CA ALA A 343 2.41 7.74 -5.57
C ALA A 343 2.59 8.74 -6.72
N HIS A 344 3.82 8.87 -7.25
CA HIS A 344 4.13 9.73 -8.40
C HIS A 344 3.38 9.33 -9.68
N ILE A 345 2.91 8.08 -9.82
CA ILE A 345 2.04 7.63 -10.93
C ILE A 345 0.81 8.54 -11.09
N ALA A 346 0.36 9.17 -10.00
CA ALA A 346 -0.75 10.11 -9.99
C ALA A 346 -0.53 11.31 -10.93
N LYS A 347 0.72 11.72 -11.21
CA LYS A 347 1.04 12.90 -12.01
C LYS A 347 0.76 12.69 -13.51
N ASP A 348 1.49 11.78 -14.15
CA ASP A 348 1.45 11.61 -15.62
C ASP A 348 1.35 10.14 -16.07
N GLY A 349 1.87 9.20 -15.29
CA GLY A 349 1.87 7.78 -15.63
C GLY A 349 2.95 7.37 -16.62
N HIS A 350 3.86 8.26 -17.01
CA HIS A 350 4.91 8.00 -18.01
C HIS A 350 5.86 6.87 -17.60
N TYR A 351 6.05 6.69 -16.31
CA TYR A 351 6.88 5.62 -15.74
C TYR A 351 6.16 4.25 -15.69
N TYR A 352 4.90 4.17 -16.15
CA TYR A 352 4.06 2.96 -16.12
C TYR A 352 3.29 2.80 -17.41
N ILE A 353 4.02 2.73 -18.56
CA ILE A 353 3.42 2.51 -19.87
C ILE A 353 2.98 1.05 -19.97
N HIS A 354 1.71 0.83 -20.38
CA HIS A 354 1.15 -0.50 -20.59
C HIS A 354 1.93 -1.27 -21.68
N PRO A 355 2.25 -2.57 -21.48
CA PRO A 355 3.17 -3.29 -22.38
C PRO A 355 2.61 -3.59 -23.77
N ASP A 356 1.31 -3.48 -24.00
CA ASP A 356 0.70 -3.70 -25.34
C ASP A 356 0.77 -2.43 -26.20
N LEU A 357 1.58 -2.50 -27.28
CA LEU A 357 1.71 -1.41 -28.26
C LEU A 357 0.37 -1.00 -28.90
N ARG A 358 -0.60 -1.91 -29.00
CA ARG A 358 -1.91 -1.62 -29.61
C ARG A 358 -2.76 -0.72 -28.72
N GLN A 359 -2.57 -0.81 -27.39
CA GLN A 359 -3.26 0.02 -26.40
C GLN A 359 -2.60 1.39 -26.27
N ASN A 360 -1.29 1.48 -26.32
CA ASN A 360 -0.48 2.70 -26.38
C ASN A 360 -0.91 3.75 -25.34
N ARG A 361 -0.79 3.42 -24.07
CA ARG A 361 -1.26 4.23 -22.93
C ARG A 361 -0.46 3.92 -21.65
N SER A 362 -0.62 4.72 -20.61
CA SER A 362 -0.24 4.32 -19.25
C SER A 362 -1.27 3.36 -18.66
N ILE A 363 -0.90 2.67 -17.58
CA ILE A 363 -1.81 1.76 -16.87
C ILE A 363 -2.96 2.50 -16.20
N THR A 364 -4.07 1.79 -15.99
CA THR A 364 -5.27 2.27 -15.29
C THR A 364 -5.12 2.15 -13.78
N VAL A 365 -6.07 2.70 -13.01
CA VAL A 365 -6.16 2.52 -11.55
C VAL A 365 -6.29 1.03 -11.22
N ARG A 366 -7.17 0.29 -11.91
CA ARG A 366 -7.36 -1.14 -11.69
C ARG A 366 -6.09 -1.95 -11.96
N GLU A 367 -5.38 -1.67 -13.02
CA GLU A 367 -4.11 -2.33 -13.32
C GLU A 367 -3.04 -2.03 -12.25
N ALA A 368 -2.96 -0.79 -11.79
CA ALA A 368 -2.05 -0.42 -10.71
C ALA A 368 -2.44 -1.07 -9.37
N ALA A 369 -3.74 -1.15 -9.07
CA ALA A 369 -4.26 -1.82 -7.88
C ALA A 369 -3.91 -3.32 -7.87
N ARG A 370 -4.09 -4.01 -9.00
CA ARG A 370 -3.70 -5.41 -9.16
C ARG A 370 -2.20 -5.64 -8.99
N ILE A 371 -1.37 -4.77 -9.58
CA ILE A 371 0.10 -4.82 -9.40
C ILE A 371 0.48 -4.67 -7.93
N GLN A 372 -0.23 -3.79 -7.20
CA GLN A 372 -0.03 -3.59 -5.77
C GLN A 372 -0.60 -4.75 -4.92
N GLY A 373 -1.39 -5.65 -5.51
CA GLY A 373 -1.98 -6.80 -4.83
C GLY A 373 -3.31 -6.50 -4.13
N PHE A 374 -4.01 -5.41 -4.51
CA PHE A 374 -5.39 -5.18 -4.07
C PHE A 374 -6.36 -6.06 -4.86
N PRO A 375 -7.38 -6.62 -4.21
CA PRO A 375 -8.43 -7.38 -4.88
C PRO A 375 -9.33 -6.46 -5.73
N ASP A 376 -10.01 -7.03 -6.73
CA ASP A 376 -10.87 -6.25 -7.64
C ASP A 376 -12.13 -5.71 -6.97
N ASP A 377 -12.56 -6.33 -5.87
CA ASP A 377 -13.63 -5.83 -5.01
C ASP A 377 -13.22 -4.64 -4.13
N PHE A 378 -11.95 -4.23 -4.15
CA PHE A 378 -11.49 -3.01 -3.49
C PHE A 378 -11.71 -1.79 -4.41
N TYR A 379 -12.43 -0.79 -3.93
CA TYR A 379 -12.70 0.46 -4.65
C TYR A 379 -11.98 1.63 -3.95
N PHE A 380 -11.27 2.45 -4.71
CA PHE A 380 -10.60 3.65 -4.22
C PHE A 380 -11.50 4.85 -4.43
N GLU A 381 -11.89 5.50 -3.35
CA GLU A 381 -12.75 6.66 -3.38
C GLU A 381 -12.12 7.88 -4.07
N HIS A 382 -12.97 8.76 -4.55
CA HIS A 382 -12.66 10.04 -5.17
C HIS A 382 -12.02 9.94 -6.55
N SER A 383 -11.05 10.83 -6.84
CA SER A 383 -10.50 10.98 -8.18
C SER A 383 -9.48 9.90 -8.54
N ARG A 384 -9.25 9.72 -9.86
CA ARG A 384 -8.13 8.89 -10.36
C ARG A 384 -6.80 9.25 -9.71
N THR A 385 -6.54 10.55 -9.50
CA THR A 385 -5.30 11.04 -8.86
C THR A 385 -5.22 10.59 -7.41
N ALA A 386 -6.32 10.69 -6.66
CA ALA A 386 -6.42 10.19 -5.29
C ALA A 386 -6.20 8.66 -5.24
N ALA A 387 -6.85 7.90 -6.11
CA ALA A 387 -6.70 6.45 -6.19
C ALA A 387 -5.24 6.03 -6.45
N PHE A 388 -4.57 6.62 -7.42
CA PHE A 388 -3.15 6.33 -7.68
C PHE A 388 -2.23 6.70 -6.52
N LYS A 389 -2.50 7.79 -5.80
CA LYS A 389 -1.75 8.20 -4.61
C LYS A 389 -1.92 7.17 -3.48
N GLN A 390 -3.15 6.73 -3.24
CA GLN A 390 -3.48 5.70 -2.25
C GLN A 390 -2.76 4.38 -2.59
N ILE A 391 -2.86 3.89 -3.83
CA ILE A 391 -2.21 2.66 -4.29
C ILE A 391 -0.69 2.74 -4.13
N GLY A 392 -0.06 3.84 -4.58
CA GLY A 392 1.40 3.98 -4.54
C GLY A 392 1.99 4.06 -3.14
N ASN A 393 1.22 4.58 -2.17
CA ASN A 393 1.62 4.68 -0.77
C ASN A 393 1.36 3.39 0.02
N ALA A 394 0.46 2.52 -0.44
CA ALA A 394 0.04 1.35 0.30
C ALA A 394 1.15 0.29 0.47
N VAL A 395 1.11 -0.42 1.59
CA VAL A 395 1.73 -1.74 1.73
C VAL A 395 0.91 -2.73 0.91
N PRO A 396 1.53 -3.60 0.09
CA PRO A 396 0.78 -4.57 -0.70
C PRO A 396 -0.08 -5.51 0.15
N PRO A 397 -1.40 -5.62 -0.07
CA PRO A 397 -2.28 -6.49 0.72
C PRO A 397 -1.87 -7.96 0.74
N ILE A 398 -1.31 -8.48 -0.36
CA ILE A 398 -0.82 -9.88 -0.41
C ILE A 398 0.36 -10.06 0.56
N LEU A 399 1.34 -9.15 0.56
CA LEU A 399 2.44 -9.18 1.52
C LEU A 399 1.92 -8.99 2.95
N SER A 400 1.01 -8.04 3.15
CA SER A 400 0.40 -7.78 4.46
C SER A 400 -0.28 -9.02 5.04
N LYS A 401 -0.97 -9.80 4.20
CA LYS A 401 -1.57 -11.09 4.60
C LYS A 401 -0.50 -12.09 5.08
N LYS A 402 0.65 -12.16 4.42
CA LYS A 402 1.75 -13.03 4.84
C LYS A 402 2.35 -12.58 6.16
N ILE A 403 2.52 -11.25 6.34
CA ILE A 403 2.95 -10.66 7.61
C ILE A 403 1.94 -10.99 8.73
N ALA A 404 0.65 -10.81 8.48
CA ALA A 404 -0.38 -11.11 9.48
C ALA A 404 -0.39 -12.59 9.90
N MET A 405 -0.17 -13.51 8.94
CA MET A 405 -0.06 -14.95 9.24
C MET A 405 1.19 -15.24 10.05
N ALA A 406 2.34 -14.67 9.66
CA ALA A 406 3.60 -14.83 10.37
C ALA A 406 3.55 -14.30 11.82
N VAL A 407 2.84 -13.18 12.06
CA VAL A 407 2.60 -12.67 13.43
C VAL A 407 1.85 -13.70 14.29
N ILE A 408 0.82 -14.34 13.74
CA ILE A 408 0.06 -15.36 14.47
C ILE A 408 0.94 -16.58 14.80
N ASP A 409 1.75 -17.04 13.84
CA ASP A 409 2.62 -18.19 14.06
C ASP A 409 3.74 -17.87 15.04
N PHE A 410 4.31 -16.65 14.95
CA PHE A 410 5.28 -16.12 15.89
C PHE A 410 4.72 -16.08 17.33
N LEU A 411 3.53 -15.49 17.50
CA LEU A 411 2.89 -15.39 18.84
C LEU A 411 2.47 -16.74 19.42
N ARG A 412 2.20 -17.75 18.60
CA ARG A 412 1.92 -19.13 19.07
C ARG A 412 3.16 -19.87 19.58
N GLY A 413 4.35 -19.43 19.16
CA GLY A 413 5.62 -19.92 19.66
C GLY A 413 6.04 -19.32 21.00
N GLU A 414 5.16 -18.56 21.69
CA GLU A 414 5.42 -18.02 23.03
C GLU A 414 5.65 -19.15 24.03
N LYS A 415 6.81 -19.13 24.69
CA LYS A 415 7.10 -20.04 25.81
C LYS A 415 6.31 -19.58 27.02
N GLY A 416 5.34 -20.37 27.42
CA GLY A 416 4.73 -20.20 28.72
C GLY A 416 5.79 -20.35 29.83
N GLU A 417 5.70 -19.51 30.88
CA GLU A 417 6.49 -19.68 32.09
C GLU A 417 6.27 -21.05 32.77
#